data_158853821d5741547ee6be9b64dbfd4b
#
_entry.id   158853821d5741547ee6be9b64dbfd4b
#
_cell.length_a   1.000
_cell.length_b   1.000
_cell.length_c   1.000
_cell.angle_alpha   90.00
_cell.angle_beta   90.00
_cell.angle_gamma   90.00
#
_symmetry.space_group_name_H-M   'P 1'
#
loop_
_entity.id
_entity.type
_entity.pdbx_description
1 polymer ?
#
loop_
_entity_poly.entity_id
_entity_poly.type
_entity_poly.pdbx_seq_one_letter_code
_entity_poly.pdbx_strand_id
1 'polypeptide(L)'
;ATINALFEFASRILLSLERHFYTYLRIAIFVVMAWIGGLKVCQYEADGIVPFVSNSPFMSFLYNNSSKTAINPKNGKEVKEYTLHKNKEGEVIVENIKWHQENGTYAFSIGLGLMICTIGTLVLLGIWLPRVGMLGGLLTFGMSIVTLSFLITTPECWVPNLADGNTYAHEGLPYFVGSHGFPMLSGAGRLVIKDIIMSAGGLLVAAEAARRFMATLRK
;
A
#
# COMPACT_ATOMS: atom_id res chain seq x y z
N ALA A 1 -32.95 5.40 32.09
CA ALA A 1 -32.78 6.88 31.96
C ALA A 1 -31.32 7.29 31.98
N THR A 2 -30.49 6.79 32.89
CA THR A 2 -29.06 7.22 33.05
C THR A 2 -28.16 6.84 31.87
N ILE A 3 -28.34 5.65 31.28
CA ILE A 3 -27.56 5.18 30.13
C ILE A 3 -27.80 6.06 28.89
N ASN A 4 -29.07 6.39 28.60
CA ASN A 4 -29.39 7.26 27.45
C ASN A 4 -28.82 8.67 27.62
N ALA A 5 -28.82 9.22 28.84
CA ALA A 5 -28.22 10.51 29.12
C ALA A 5 -26.69 10.52 28.90
N LEU A 6 -26.01 9.42 29.24
CA LEU A 6 -24.57 9.28 28.96
C LEU A 6 -24.28 9.24 27.46
N PHE A 7 -25.07 8.46 26.68
CA PHE A 7 -24.92 8.42 25.22
C PHE A 7 -25.23 9.76 24.56
N GLU A 8 -26.23 10.47 25.04
CA GLU A 8 -26.59 11.80 24.56
C GLU A 8 -25.45 12.80 24.80
N PHE A 9 -24.90 12.81 26.02
CA PHE A 9 -23.74 13.65 26.36
C PHE A 9 -22.53 13.34 25.49
N ALA A 10 -22.15 12.06 25.34
CA ALA A 10 -21.06 11.62 24.49
C ALA A 10 -21.28 12.01 23.02
N SER A 11 -22.51 11.87 22.52
CA SER A 11 -22.86 12.23 21.15
C SER A 11 -22.70 13.73 20.89
N ARG A 12 -23.12 14.58 21.83
CA ARG A 12 -22.95 16.05 21.73
C ARG A 12 -21.46 16.42 21.64
N ILE A 13 -20.60 15.79 22.46
CA ILE A 13 -19.14 16.01 22.41
C ILE A 13 -18.58 15.59 21.05
N LEU A 14 -18.88 14.36 20.60
CA LEU A 14 -18.37 13.84 19.32
C LEU A 14 -18.76 14.73 18.15
N LEU A 15 -20.03 15.17 18.07
CA LEU A 15 -20.50 16.06 17.03
C LEU A 15 -19.84 17.44 17.07
N SER A 16 -19.56 17.96 18.26
CA SER A 16 -18.85 19.25 18.41
C SER A 16 -17.39 19.19 17.94
N LEU A 17 -16.79 18.00 17.99
CA LEU A 17 -15.38 17.76 17.62
C LEU A 17 -15.22 17.23 16.17
N GLU A 18 -16.30 16.95 15.44
CA GLU A 18 -16.26 16.33 14.11
C GLU A 18 -15.28 17.01 13.15
N ARG A 19 -15.26 18.34 13.14
CA ARG A 19 -14.32 19.12 12.30
C ARG A 19 -12.85 18.82 12.63
N HIS A 20 -12.52 18.58 13.89
CA HIS A 20 -11.18 18.26 14.33
C HIS A 20 -10.79 16.83 13.94
N PHE A 21 -11.76 15.91 13.86
CA PHE A 21 -11.51 14.54 13.40
C PHE A 21 -11.09 14.50 11.93
N TYR A 22 -11.66 15.33 11.06
CA TYR A 22 -11.19 15.46 9.67
C TYR A 22 -9.79 16.04 9.58
N THR A 23 -9.44 17.00 10.43
CA THR A 23 -8.07 17.53 10.51
C THR A 23 -7.11 16.45 10.99
N TYR A 24 -7.46 15.71 12.04
CA TYR A 24 -6.67 14.59 12.54
C TYR A 24 -6.49 13.51 11.47
N LEU A 25 -7.53 13.14 10.75
CA LEU A 25 -7.46 12.16 9.66
C LEU A 25 -6.49 12.59 8.55
N ARG A 26 -6.47 13.89 8.18
CA ARG A 26 -5.50 14.42 7.20
C ARG A 26 -4.07 14.31 7.71
N ILE A 27 -3.85 14.67 8.96
CA ILE A 27 -2.53 14.55 9.59
C ILE A 27 -2.09 13.07 9.62
N ALA A 28 -2.98 12.16 10.00
CA ALA A 28 -2.68 10.73 10.06
C ALA A 28 -2.33 10.16 8.67
N ILE A 29 -3.10 10.49 7.62
CA ILE A 29 -2.80 10.11 6.25
C ILE A 29 -1.44 10.68 5.82
N PHE A 30 -1.18 11.95 6.08
CA PHE A 30 0.11 12.59 5.76
C PHE A 30 1.27 11.89 6.45
N VAL A 31 1.19 11.62 7.76
CA VAL A 31 2.26 10.96 8.52
C VAL A 31 2.57 9.58 7.93
N VAL A 32 1.55 8.77 7.65
CA VAL A 32 1.73 7.45 7.05
C VAL A 32 2.40 7.57 5.67
N MET A 33 1.89 8.44 4.81
CA MET A 33 2.40 8.59 3.45
C MET A 33 3.79 9.23 3.42
N ALA A 34 4.07 10.23 4.23
CA ALA A 34 5.39 10.85 4.31
C ALA A 34 6.44 9.89 4.87
N TRP A 35 6.06 9.08 5.85
CA TRP A 35 6.98 8.09 6.44
C TRP A 35 7.27 6.96 5.46
N ILE A 36 6.26 6.28 4.97
CA ILE A 36 6.42 5.17 4.02
C ILE A 36 7.04 5.64 2.71
N GLY A 37 6.61 6.80 2.19
CA GLY A 37 7.19 7.40 1.00
C GLY A 37 8.65 7.80 1.18
N GLY A 38 9.01 8.36 2.34
CA GLY A 38 10.39 8.69 2.68
C GLY A 38 11.30 7.48 2.78
N LEU A 39 10.81 6.36 3.32
CA LEU A 39 11.58 5.12 3.39
C LEU A 39 11.90 4.50 2.03
N LYS A 40 11.20 4.88 0.95
CA LYS A 40 11.47 4.39 -0.41
C LYS A 40 12.85 4.75 -0.96
N VAL A 41 13.59 5.63 -0.31
CA VAL A 41 15.01 5.86 -0.62
C VAL A 41 15.93 4.78 -0.04
N CYS A 42 15.43 3.97 0.89
CA CYS A 42 16.19 2.89 1.53
C CYS A 42 16.12 1.60 0.69
N GLN A 43 17.23 0.90 0.56
CA GLN A 43 17.33 -0.30 -0.26
C GLN A 43 16.35 -1.39 0.15
N TYR A 44 16.24 -1.71 1.46
CA TYR A 44 15.34 -2.76 1.94
C TYR A 44 13.87 -2.53 1.57
N GLU A 45 13.44 -1.27 1.57
CA GLU A 45 12.09 -0.89 1.15
C GLU A 45 11.91 -0.98 -0.37
N ALA A 46 12.95 -0.59 -1.14
CA ALA A 46 12.94 -0.71 -2.59
C ALA A 46 12.90 -2.18 -3.03
N ASP A 47 13.69 -3.04 -2.38
CA ASP A 47 13.70 -4.49 -2.64
C ASP A 47 12.35 -5.12 -2.30
N GLY A 48 11.72 -4.69 -1.21
CA GLY A 48 10.43 -5.19 -0.74
C GLY A 48 9.25 -4.92 -1.68
N ILE A 49 9.32 -3.90 -2.55
CA ILE A 49 8.24 -3.63 -3.51
C ILE A 49 8.36 -4.40 -4.83
N VAL A 50 9.49 -5.04 -5.11
CA VAL A 50 9.73 -5.74 -6.39
C VAL A 50 8.69 -6.81 -6.69
N PRO A 51 8.26 -7.67 -5.77
CA PRO A 51 7.20 -8.64 -6.02
C PRO A 51 5.90 -8.01 -6.50
N PHE A 52 5.51 -6.91 -5.89
CA PHE A 52 4.25 -6.21 -6.21
C PHE A 52 4.29 -5.60 -7.60
N VAL A 53 5.36 -4.88 -7.93
CA VAL A 53 5.53 -4.25 -9.24
C VAL A 53 5.70 -5.29 -10.34
N SER A 54 6.54 -6.31 -10.14
CA SER A 54 6.81 -7.37 -11.15
C SER A 54 5.59 -8.24 -11.45
N ASN A 55 4.63 -8.34 -10.55
CA ASN A 55 3.39 -9.11 -10.75
C ASN A 55 2.19 -8.25 -11.15
N SER A 56 2.31 -6.93 -11.10
CA SER A 56 1.24 -6.03 -11.48
C SER A 56 1.15 -5.87 -13.00
N PRO A 57 0.00 -6.13 -13.64
CA PRO A 57 -0.17 -5.91 -15.07
C PRO A 57 -0.08 -4.43 -15.46
N PHE A 58 -0.27 -3.52 -14.48
CA PHE A 58 -0.24 -2.07 -14.69
C PHE A 58 1.12 -1.44 -14.43
N MET A 59 2.06 -2.15 -13.79
CA MET A 59 3.33 -1.59 -13.33
C MET A 59 4.55 -2.41 -13.75
N SER A 60 4.39 -3.65 -14.18
CA SER A 60 5.51 -4.55 -14.51
C SER A 60 6.43 -3.98 -15.59
N PHE A 61 5.92 -3.18 -16.52
CA PHE A 61 6.69 -2.52 -17.57
C PHE A 61 7.70 -1.47 -17.05
N LEU A 62 7.60 -1.07 -15.77
CA LEU A 62 8.52 -0.12 -15.12
C LEU A 62 9.83 -0.78 -14.69
N TYR A 63 9.90 -2.11 -14.74
CA TYR A 63 11.11 -2.87 -14.44
C TYR A 63 11.66 -3.58 -15.68
N ASN A 64 12.96 -3.55 -15.85
CA ASN A 64 13.64 -4.16 -17.01
C ASN A 64 13.58 -5.69 -17.00
N ASN A 65 13.51 -6.30 -15.80
CA ASN A 65 13.61 -7.74 -15.62
C ASN A 65 12.28 -8.38 -15.12
N SER A 66 11.16 -7.66 -15.14
CA SER A 66 9.88 -8.12 -14.57
C SER A 66 9.33 -9.40 -15.22
N SER A 67 9.63 -9.64 -16.50
CA SER A 67 9.18 -10.81 -17.27
C SER A 67 10.22 -11.93 -17.33
N LYS A 68 11.45 -11.71 -16.85
CA LYS A 68 12.49 -12.72 -16.88
C LYS A 68 12.19 -13.87 -15.92
N THR A 69 12.48 -15.09 -16.37
CA THR A 69 12.36 -16.32 -15.57
C THR A 69 13.72 -16.97 -15.41
N ALA A 70 13.86 -17.72 -14.33
CA ALA A 70 15.06 -18.49 -14.02
C ALA A 70 14.68 -19.81 -13.34
N ILE A 71 15.57 -20.77 -13.35
CA ILE A 71 15.37 -22.03 -12.65
C ILE A 71 15.77 -21.87 -11.18
N ASN A 72 14.84 -22.12 -10.28
CA ASN A 72 15.11 -22.11 -8.86
C ASN A 72 16.04 -23.30 -8.50
N PRO A 73 17.27 -23.06 -8.01
CA PRO A 73 18.25 -24.11 -7.75
C PRO A 73 17.82 -25.05 -6.62
N LYS A 74 16.85 -24.65 -5.78
CA LYS A 74 16.38 -25.47 -4.65
C LYS A 74 15.37 -26.53 -5.05
N ASN A 75 14.55 -26.28 -6.06
CA ASN A 75 13.45 -27.17 -6.45
C ASN A 75 13.39 -27.48 -7.94
N GLY A 76 14.28 -26.89 -8.76
CA GLY A 76 14.34 -27.12 -10.21
C GLY A 76 13.17 -26.55 -11.00
N LYS A 77 12.31 -25.73 -10.40
CA LYS A 77 11.15 -25.13 -11.07
C LYS A 77 11.49 -23.78 -11.67
N GLU A 78 10.83 -23.47 -12.79
CA GLU A 78 10.88 -22.16 -13.38
C GLU A 78 10.11 -21.16 -12.52
N VAL A 79 10.75 -20.06 -12.16
CA VAL A 79 10.19 -18.97 -11.35
C VAL A 79 10.56 -17.63 -11.95
N LYS A 80 9.88 -16.56 -11.58
CA LYS A 80 10.33 -15.21 -11.94
C LYS A 80 11.68 -14.91 -11.31
N GLU A 81 12.60 -14.35 -12.07
CA GLU A 81 14.00 -14.14 -11.68
C GLU A 81 14.14 -13.35 -10.37
N TYR A 82 13.28 -12.36 -10.12
CA TYR A 82 13.31 -11.56 -8.89
C TYR A 82 13.23 -12.42 -7.60
N THR A 83 12.60 -13.60 -7.67
CA THR A 83 12.47 -14.48 -6.49
C THR A 83 13.80 -15.01 -5.99
N LEU A 84 14.82 -15.05 -6.84
CA LEU A 84 16.18 -15.47 -6.54
C LEU A 84 17.04 -14.34 -5.96
N HIS A 85 16.60 -13.09 -6.12
CA HIS A 85 17.33 -11.90 -5.70
C HIS A 85 16.68 -11.17 -4.51
N LYS A 86 15.88 -11.89 -3.71
CA LYS A 86 15.28 -11.34 -2.49
C LYS A 86 16.31 -11.25 -1.37
N ASN A 87 16.39 -10.07 -0.76
CA ASN A 87 17.12 -9.86 0.50
C ASN A 87 16.15 -9.96 1.68
N LYS A 88 16.62 -10.47 2.81
CA LYS A 88 15.90 -10.30 4.07
C LYS A 88 16.07 -8.86 4.55
N GLU A 89 15.12 -8.37 5.33
CA GLU A 89 15.24 -7.02 5.89
C GLU A 89 16.54 -6.86 6.68
N GLY A 90 17.33 -5.85 6.30
CA GLY A 90 18.64 -5.60 6.89
C GLY A 90 19.80 -6.44 6.34
N GLU A 91 19.56 -7.38 5.44
CA GLU A 91 20.61 -8.15 4.77
C GLU A 91 21.11 -7.42 3.52
N VAL A 92 22.44 -7.43 3.32
CA VAL A 92 23.08 -6.78 2.17
C VAL A 92 23.86 -7.83 1.38
N ILE A 93 23.31 -8.20 0.20
CA ILE A 93 23.96 -9.12 -0.73
C ILE A 93 24.33 -8.34 -1.99
N VAL A 94 25.63 -8.21 -2.27
CA VAL A 94 26.15 -7.37 -3.36
C VAL A 94 25.60 -7.79 -4.73
N GLU A 95 25.46 -9.08 -4.97
CA GLU A 95 24.93 -9.63 -6.23
C GLU A 95 23.46 -9.21 -6.44
N ASN A 96 22.66 -9.26 -5.39
CA ASN A 96 21.27 -8.83 -5.44
C ASN A 96 21.15 -7.31 -5.67
N ILE A 97 22.02 -6.52 -5.03
CA ILE A 97 22.06 -5.06 -5.25
C ILE A 97 22.34 -4.74 -6.72
N LYS A 98 23.29 -5.41 -7.36
CA LYS A 98 23.58 -5.22 -8.79
C LYS A 98 22.36 -5.57 -9.64
N TRP A 99 21.72 -6.69 -9.36
CA TRP A 99 20.51 -7.08 -10.07
C TRP A 99 19.39 -6.04 -9.93
N HIS A 100 19.17 -5.52 -8.72
CA HIS A 100 18.17 -4.46 -8.47
C HIS A 100 18.50 -3.15 -9.17
N GLN A 101 19.79 -2.79 -9.29
CA GLN A 101 20.24 -1.64 -10.07
C GLN A 101 19.92 -1.81 -11.56
N GLU A 102 20.24 -2.96 -12.13
CA GLU A 102 19.97 -3.29 -13.54
C GLU A 102 18.46 -3.37 -13.82
N ASN A 103 17.69 -3.85 -12.87
CA ASN A 103 16.23 -3.91 -12.93
C ASN A 103 15.55 -2.52 -12.87
N GLY A 104 16.26 -1.47 -12.45
CA GLY A 104 15.72 -0.13 -12.26
C GLY A 104 14.95 0.05 -10.95
N THR A 105 15.06 -0.90 -10.02
CA THR A 105 14.31 -0.96 -8.76
C THR A 105 14.46 0.31 -7.93
N TYR A 106 15.69 0.78 -7.74
CA TYR A 106 15.95 1.92 -6.85
C TYR A 106 15.45 3.24 -7.42
N ALA A 107 15.64 3.47 -8.73
CA ALA A 107 15.15 4.67 -9.41
C ALA A 107 13.61 4.74 -9.35
N PHE A 108 12.96 3.62 -9.62
CA PHE A 108 11.51 3.50 -9.50
C PHE A 108 11.02 3.75 -8.06
N SER A 109 11.69 3.14 -7.07
CA SER A 109 11.33 3.27 -5.66
C SER A 109 11.39 4.73 -5.19
N ILE A 110 12.44 5.47 -5.56
CA ILE A 110 12.58 6.90 -5.25
C ILE A 110 11.44 7.70 -5.90
N GLY A 111 11.14 7.46 -7.18
CA GLY A 111 10.04 8.11 -7.87
C GLY A 111 8.68 7.84 -7.22
N LEU A 112 8.43 6.60 -6.85
CA LEU A 112 7.24 6.19 -6.12
C LEU A 112 7.17 6.88 -4.75
N GLY A 113 8.28 6.94 -4.02
CA GLY A 113 8.37 7.62 -2.72
C GLY A 113 8.03 9.10 -2.82
N LEU A 114 8.56 9.80 -3.83
CA LEU A 114 8.25 11.20 -4.11
C LEU A 114 6.76 11.40 -4.42
N MET A 115 6.17 10.51 -5.22
CA MET A 115 4.74 10.55 -5.53
C MET A 115 3.89 10.37 -4.26
N ILE A 116 4.21 9.38 -3.42
CA ILE A 116 3.50 9.12 -2.16
C ILE A 116 3.59 10.33 -1.22
N CYS A 117 4.78 10.89 -1.01
CA CYS A 117 4.99 12.09 -0.19
C CYS A 117 4.21 13.29 -0.74
N THR A 118 4.18 13.47 -2.05
CA THR A 118 3.42 14.55 -2.70
C THR A 118 1.93 14.39 -2.43
N ILE A 119 1.36 13.21 -2.62
CA ILE A 119 -0.06 12.95 -2.35
C ILE A 119 -0.40 13.22 -0.88
N GLY A 120 0.42 12.73 0.06
CA GLY A 120 0.25 13.01 1.48
C GLY A 120 0.26 14.50 1.80
N THR A 121 1.19 15.25 1.18
CA THR A 121 1.27 16.71 1.33
C THR A 121 0.03 17.42 0.80
N LEU A 122 -0.53 16.98 -0.35
CA LEU A 122 -1.79 17.53 -0.88
C LEU A 122 -2.96 17.30 0.09
N VAL A 123 -3.02 16.13 0.72
CA VAL A 123 -4.04 15.83 1.75
C VAL A 123 -3.90 16.78 2.93
N LEU A 124 -2.66 16.99 3.43
CA LEU A 124 -2.39 17.87 4.55
C LEU A 124 -2.74 19.33 4.23
N LEU A 125 -2.32 19.82 3.06
CA LEU A 125 -2.64 21.17 2.58
C LEU A 125 -4.15 21.40 2.46
N GLY A 126 -4.94 20.34 2.34
CA GLY A 126 -6.40 20.40 2.37
C GLY A 126 -6.99 21.01 3.67
N ILE A 127 -6.20 21.15 4.73
CA ILE A 127 -6.60 21.88 5.94
C ILE A 127 -6.93 23.35 5.57
N TRP A 128 -6.11 23.96 4.73
CA TRP A 128 -6.25 25.38 4.34
C TRP A 128 -6.84 25.54 2.94
N LEU A 129 -6.51 24.63 2.01
CA LEU A 129 -6.84 24.71 0.59
C LEU A 129 -7.80 23.57 0.19
N PRO A 130 -9.13 23.78 0.23
CA PRO A 130 -10.09 22.69 -0.01
C PRO A 130 -9.93 22.01 -1.38
N ARG A 131 -9.63 22.76 -2.45
CA ARG A 131 -9.43 22.20 -3.79
C ARG A 131 -8.26 21.21 -3.83
N VAL A 132 -7.16 21.58 -3.17
CA VAL A 132 -5.95 20.75 -3.07
C VAL A 132 -6.22 19.49 -2.24
N GLY A 133 -6.94 19.65 -1.12
CA GLY A 133 -7.33 18.55 -0.27
C GLY A 133 -8.27 17.55 -0.95
N MET A 134 -9.17 18.03 -1.80
CA MET A 134 -10.05 17.16 -2.60
C MET A 134 -9.20 16.31 -3.56
N LEU A 135 -8.27 16.93 -4.28
CA LEU A 135 -7.37 16.21 -5.19
C LEU A 135 -6.52 15.20 -4.43
N GLY A 136 -5.88 15.61 -3.31
CA GLY A 136 -5.07 14.73 -2.47
C GLY A 136 -5.84 13.50 -1.97
N GLY A 137 -7.08 13.70 -1.49
CA GLY A 137 -7.94 12.61 -1.04
C GLY A 137 -8.33 11.63 -2.16
N LEU A 138 -8.66 12.14 -3.35
CA LEU A 138 -8.96 11.30 -4.52
C LEU A 138 -7.72 10.51 -4.99
N LEU A 139 -6.55 11.14 -4.99
CA LEU A 139 -5.30 10.46 -5.33
C LEU A 139 -4.94 9.38 -4.28
N THR A 140 -5.16 9.65 -2.98
CA THR A 140 -5.02 8.65 -1.92
C THR A 140 -5.93 7.45 -2.16
N PHE A 141 -7.20 7.69 -2.48
CA PHE A 141 -8.14 6.63 -2.83
C PHE A 141 -7.65 5.82 -4.04
N GLY A 142 -7.31 6.49 -5.15
CA GLY A 142 -6.83 5.83 -6.36
C GLY A 142 -5.58 4.98 -6.13
N MET A 143 -4.60 5.52 -5.40
CA MET A 143 -3.39 4.79 -5.03
C MET A 143 -3.70 3.56 -4.18
N SER A 144 -4.62 3.69 -3.20
CA SER A 144 -5.03 2.55 -2.37
C SER A 144 -5.72 1.44 -3.17
N ILE A 145 -6.48 1.78 -4.22
CA ILE A 145 -7.07 0.78 -5.13
C ILE A 145 -5.97 0.04 -5.90
N VAL A 146 -4.92 0.75 -6.35
CA VAL A 146 -3.78 0.11 -7.02
C VAL A 146 -3.06 -0.84 -6.06
N THR A 147 -2.79 -0.42 -4.82
CA THR A 147 -2.14 -1.30 -3.84
C THR A 147 -3.01 -2.50 -3.45
N LEU A 148 -4.31 -2.32 -3.27
CA LEU A 148 -5.24 -3.42 -3.02
C LEU A 148 -5.30 -4.45 -4.16
N SER A 149 -5.04 -4.04 -5.41
CA SER A 149 -4.95 -4.98 -6.54
C SER A 149 -3.81 -6.00 -6.38
N PHE A 150 -2.79 -5.70 -5.57
CA PHE A 150 -1.70 -6.63 -5.29
C PHE A 150 -2.15 -7.89 -4.56
N LEU A 151 -3.26 -7.86 -3.84
CA LEU A 151 -3.86 -9.08 -3.25
C LEU A 151 -4.25 -10.09 -4.34
N ILE A 152 -4.56 -9.62 -5.55
CA ILE A 152 -4.96 -10.47 -6.66
C ILE A 152 -3.73 -10.87 -7.49
N THR A 153 -2.79 -9.96 -7.69
CA THR A 153 -1.69 -10.12 -8.65
C THR A 153 -0.42 -10.68 -8.05
N THR A 154 -0.22 -10.57 -6.72
CA THR A 154 1.05 -10.89 -6.06
C THR A 154 0.95 -12.14 -5.20
N PRO A 155 1.57 -13.27 -5.60
CA PRO A 155 1.53 -14.52 -4.83
C PRO A 155 2.06 -14.39 -3.40
N GLU A 156 3.03 -13.51 -3.17
CA GLU A 156 3.62 -13.24 -1.86
C GLU A 156 2.63 -12.69 -0.82
N CYS A 157 1.47 -12.22 -1.24
CA CYS A 157 0.40 -11.79 -0.32
C CYS A 157 -0.24 -12.95 0.44
N TRP A 158 -0.02 -14.18 0.01
CA TRP A 158 -0.72 -15.36 0.51
C TRP A 158 0.21 -16.37 1.17
N VAL A 159 -0.38 -17.26 1.99
CA VAL A 159 0.29 -18.43 2.58
C VAL A 159 -0.43 -19.69 2.08
N PRO A 160 0.29 -20.62 1.42
CA PRO A 160 1.72 -20.58 1.09
C PRO A 160 2.06 -19.54 0.01
N ASN A 161 3.31 -19.03 0.05
CA ASN A 161 3.85 -18.24 -1.04
C ASN A 161 4.22 -19.17 -2.20
N LEU A 162 3.53 -19.04 -3.33
CA LEU A 162 3.75 -19.88 -4.52
C LEU A 162 4.71 -19.27 -5.54
N ALA A 163 5.22 -18.05 -5.28
CA ALA A 163 6.11 -17.34 -6.20
C ALA A 163 7.47 -18.03 -6.37
N ASP A 164 7.94 -18.74 -5.34
CA ASP A 164 9.21 -19.48 -5.35
C ASP A 164 9.11 -20.89 -5.98
N GLY A 165 7.94 -21.26 -6.49
CA GLY A 165 7.68 -22.57 -7.08
C GLY A 165 7.55 -23.70 -6.07
N ASN A 166 7.55 -23.41 -4.78
CA ASN A 166 7.32 -24.44 -3.77
C ASN A 166 5.84 -24.80 -3.66
N THR A 167 5.56 -26.09 -3.54
CA THR A 167 4.25 -26.60 -3.17
C THR A 167 4.33 -27.01 -1.71
N TYR A 168 3.81 -26.17 -0.84
CA TYR A 168 3.70 -26.53 0.58
C TYR A 168 2.47 -27.39 0.79
N ALA A 169 2.66 -28.64 1.15
CA ALA A 169 1.60 -29.43 1.74
C ALA A 169 1.47 -29.00 3.21
N HIS A 170 0.42 -28.28 3.55
CA HIS A 170 0.10 -28.05 4.95
C HIS A 170 -0.73 -29.23 5.45
N GLU A 171 -0.13 -30.06 6.24
CA GLU A 171 -0.84 -31.10 6.98
C GLU A 171 -1.90 -30.44 7.90
N GLY A 172 -3.15 -30.77 7.68
CA GLY A 172 -4.23 -30.49 8.62
C GLY A 172 -4.99 -29.17 8.46
N LEU A 173 -4.69 -28.32 7.47
CA LEU A 173 -5.49 -27.14 7.18
C LEU A 173 -6.29 -27.31 5.87
N PRO A 174 -7.60 -26.95 5.88
CA PRO A 174 -8.39 -26.98 4.66
C PRO A 174 -7.94 -25.86 3.72
N TYR A 175 -7.00 -26.15 2.84
CA TYR A 175 -6.69 -25.25 1.74
C TYR A 175 -7.76 -25.38 0.66
N PHE A 176 -8.29 -24.27 0.22
CA PHE A 176 -9.00 -24.20 -1.03
C PHE A 176 -7.96 -24.34 -2.15
N VAL A 177 -7.77 -25.57 -2.62
CA VAL A 177 -6.84 -25.90 -3.70
C VAL A 177 -7.19 -25.04 -4.91
N GLY A 178 -6.23 -24.24 -5.38
CA GLY A 178 -6.40 -23.36 -6.54
C GLY A 178 -6.68 -21.88 -6.23
N SER A 179 -6.79 -21.45 -4.95
CA SER A 179 -7.15 -20.08 -4.57
C SER A 179 -5.95 -19.23 -4.10
N HIS A 180 -4.73 -19.54 -4.53
CA HIS A 180 -3.53 -18.78 -4.14
C HIS A 180 -3.37 -18.55 -2.62
N GLY A 181 -3.78 -19.54 -1.80
CA GLY A 181 -3.69 -19.46 -0.34
C GLY A 181 -4.83 -18.71 0.36
N PHE A 182 -5.82 -18.21 -0.37
CA PHE A 182 -7.00 -17.58 0.25
C PHE A 182 -7.67 -18.53 1.27
N PRO A 183 -8.06 -18.07 2.47
CA PRO A 183 -8.05 -16.69 2.96
C PRO A 183 -6.80 -16.32 3.80
N MET A 184 -5.71 -17.07 3.72
CA MET A 184 -4.56 -16.94 4.61
C MET A 184 -3.57 -15.90 4.09
N LEU A 185 -3.60 -14.72 4.70
CA LEU A 185 -2.71 -13.61 4.36
C LEU A 185 -1.32 -13.79 4.99
N SER A 186 -0.29 -13.58 4.18
CA SER A 186 1.09 -13.42 4.63
C SER A 186 1.30 -12.08 5.37
N GLY A 187 2.51 -11.81 5.85
CA GLY A 187 2.90 -10.49 6.36
C GLY A 187 2.67 -9.39 5.34
N ALA A 188 3.07 -9.61 4.09
CA ALA A 188 2.85 -8.68 2.97
C ALA A 188 1.36 -8.49 2.67
N GLY A 189 0.57 -9.57 2.61
CA GLY A 189 -0.87 -9.48 2.40
C GLY A 189 -1.59 -8.73 3.51
N ARG A 190 -1.19 -8.93 4.77
CA ARG A 190 -1.73 -8.18 5.91
C ARG A 190 -1.39 -6.70 5.87
N LEU A 191 -0.24 -6.34 5.30
CA LEU A 191 0.13 -4.95 5.09
C LEU A 191 -0.76 -4.31 4.02
N VAL A 192 -0.92 -4.99 2.88
CA VAL A 192 -1.71 -4.51 1.74
C VAL A 192 -3.20 -4.36 2.08
N ILE A 193 -3.82 -5.32 2.79
CA ILE A 193 -5.26 -5.23 3.10
C ILE A 193 -5.61 -4.01 3.95
N LYS A 194 -4.67 -3.47 4.72
CA LYS A 194 -4.89 -2.25 5.52
C LYS A 194 -5.15 -1.01 4.66
N ASP A 195 -4.76 -1.04 3.39
CA ASP A 195 -5.00 0.08 2.46
C ASP A 195 -6.50 0.30 2.18
N ILE A 196 -7.37 -0.64 2.55
CA ILE A 196 -8.81 -0.41 2.54
C ILE A 196 -9.20 0.74 3.48
N ILE A 197 -8.49 0.90 4.61
CA ILE A 197 -8.70 2.01 5.55
C ILE A 197 -8.21 3.32 4.94
N MET A 198 -7.07 3.28 4.25
CA MET A 198 -6.53 4.44 3.54
C MET A 198 -7.47 4.89 2.41
N SER A 199 -8.07 3.95 1.67
CA SER A 199 -9.05 4.25 0.63
C SER A 199 -10.28 4.98 1.19
N ALA A 200 -10.84 4.47 2.28
CA ALA A 200 -11.97 5.09 2.96
C ALA A 200 -11.61 6.48 3.52
N GLY A 201 -10.45 6.60 4.16
CA GLY A 201 -9.92 7.87 4.66
C GLY A 201 -9.74 8.91 3.55
N GLY A 202 -9.18 8.51 2.40
CA GLY A 202 -9.03 9.34 1.21
C GLY A 202 -10.36 9.91 0.72
N LEU A 203 -11.39 9.05 0.59
CA LEU A 203 -12.72 9.49 0.19
C LEU A 203 -13.37 10.44 1.20
N LEU A 204 -13.22 10.17 2.50
CA LEU A 204 -13.78 11.02 3.55
C LEU A 204 -13.17 12.43 3.52
N VAL A 205 -11.83 12.55 3.43
CA VAL A 205 -11.18 13.87 3.36
C VAL A 205 -11.46 14.58 2.04
N ALA A 206 -11.63 13.85 0.93
CA ALA A 206 -12.03 14.42 -0.35
C ALA A 206 -13.45 14.98 -0.29
N ALA A 207 -14.40 14.22 0.26
CA ALA A 207 -15.80 14.64 0.38
C ALA A 207 -15.96 15.85 1.31
N GLU A 208 -15.24 15.88 2.43
CA GLU A 208 -15.26 17.04 3.35
C GLU A 208 -14.65 18.27 2.68
N ALA A 209 -13.52 18.10 1.96
CA ALA A 209 -12.91 19.20 1.21
C ALA A 209 -13.83 19.74 0.10
N ALA A 210 -14.53 18.86 -0.62
CA ALA A 210 -15.53 19.24 -1.61
C ALA A 210 -16.68 20.03 -0.98
N ARG A 211 -17.19 19.62 0.18
CA ARG A 211 -18.23 20.32 0.94
C ARG A 211 -17.78 21.75 1.31
N ARG A 212 -16.56 21.89 1.82
CA ARG A 212 -15.98 23.19 2.16
C ARG A 212 -15.83 24.08 0.93
N PHE A 213 -15.35 23.50 -0.19
CA PHE A 213 -15.22 24.23 -1.44
C PHE A 213 -16.58 24.74 -1.94
N MET A 214 -17.61 23.91 -1.97
CA MET A 214 -18.95 24.30 -2.37
C MET A 214 -19.54 25.40 -1.49
N ALA A 215 -19.21 25.42 -0.20
CA ALA A 215 -19.62 26.49 0.71
C ALA A 215 -18.98 27.85 0.38
N THR A 216 -17.78 27.85 -0.23
CA THR A 216 -17.13 29.10 -0.68
C THR A 216 -17.76 29.72 -1.95
N LEU A 217 -18.38 28.86 -2.78
CA LEU A 217 -19.05 29.33 -4.03
C LEU A 217 -20.45 29.95 -3.77
N ARG A 218 -21.02 29.71 -2.59
CA ARG A 218 -22.35 30.23 -2.21
C ARG A 218 -22.28 31.54 -1.45
N LYS A 219 -21.10 32.06 -1.20
CA LYS A 219 -20.83 33.38 -0.62
C LYS A 219 -20.49 34.38 -1.70
#